data_7272a5f9cb9541ca2f3a2268209bb607
#
_entry.id   7272a5f9cb9541ca2f3a2268209bb607
#
_cell.length_a   1.000
_cell.length_b   1.000
_cell.length_c   1.000
_cell.angle_alpha   90.00
_cell.angle_beta   90.00
_cell.angle_gamma   90.00
#
_symmetry.space_group_name_H-M   'P 1'
#
loop_
_entity.id
_entity.type
_entity.pdbx_description
1 polymer ?
#
loop_
_entity_poly.entity_id
_entity_poly.type
_entity_poly.pdbx_seq_one_letter_code
_entity_poly.pdbx_strand_id
1 'polypeptide(L)'
;MIQTVKLLNEMGVENLSLDLMYGLPQQTLRSWYDSIIGLLDMGIEKFNVFPLMFKSTDPVARHLARGRYQFAGAKERIIMHFMAEHILTKLGYRHGPIFYWTKRSQPHSVQQRRKYDSWNDNNLVPFGVGGFGYMSQCQFYNEADLDRYLSRVEAGEKPVWRGVVLSQDDLMRRTLMFALRSSGVLLSRFEREFGVSVEEYFCRELEILREAGLVCISNDGVLSLTAAGNINSGAVSLLFFSDNVLERVAYNDGRITDKRTDLLEKHDYSPAARYGSSAEMQAVFR
;
A
#
# COMPACT_ATOMS: atom_id res chain seq x y z
N MET A 1 7.28 -21.36 9.92
CA MET A 1 6.78 -21.07 8.58
C MET A 1 6.83 -22.30 7.66
N ILE A 2 8.00 -22.91 7.37
CA ILE A 2 8.08 -24.11 6.48
C ILE A 2 7.15 -25.24 6.94
N GLN A 3 7.16 -25.60 8.23
CA GLN A 3 6.26 -26.62 8.79
C GLN A 3 4.79 -26.26 8.61
N THR A 4 4.44 -24.98 8.82
CA THR A 4 3.05 -24.50 8.64
C THR A 4 2.59 -24.62 7.20
N VAL A 5 3.45 -24.26 6.22
CA VAL A 5 3.12 -24.42 4.79
C VAL A 5 2.94 -25.88 4.42
N LYS A 6 3.80 -26.77 4.90
CA LYS A 6 3.65 -28.21 4.68
C LYS A 6 2.34 -28.73 5.24
N LEU A 7 2.02 -28.40 6.49
CA LEU A 7 0.76 -28.80 7.13
C LEU A 7 -0.45 -28.30 6.35
N LEU A 8 -0.46 -27.03 5.91
CA LEU A 8 -1.57 -26.48 5.14
C LEU A 8 -1.74 -27.18 3.80
N ASN A 9 -0.64 -27.50 3.12
CA ASN A 9 -0.66 -28.27 1.87
C ASN A 9 -1.22 -29.71 2.12
N GLU A 10 -0.79 -30.36 3.19
CA GLU A 10 -1.29 -31.69 3.58
C GLU A 10 -2.80 -31.65 3.90
N MET A 11 -3.30 -30.52 4.41
CA MET A 11 -4.74 -30.30 4.67
C MET A 11 -5.52 -29.90 3.41
N GLY A 12 -4.89 -29.83 2.24
CA GLY A 12 -5.56 -29.50 0.98
C GLY A 12 -5.85 -28.00 0.79
N VAL A 13 -5.12 -27.12 1.49
CA VAL A 13 -5.24 -25.67 1.28
C VAL A 13 -4.45 -25.27 0.04
N GLU A 14 -5.15 -25.05 -1.07
CA GLU A 14 -4.51 -24.78 -2.37
C GLU A 14 -4.12 -23.30 -2.58
N ASN A 15 -4.77 -22.37 -1.91
CA ASN A 15 -4.61 -20.92 -2.17
C ASN A 15 -3.86 -20.24 -1.04
N LEU A 16 -2.58 -20.56 -0.90
CA LEU A 16 -1.71 -19.95 0.10
C LEU A 16 -1.15 -18.62 -0.40
N SER A 17 -1.15 -17.62 0.47
CA SER A 17 -0.43 -16.37 0.29
C SER A 17 0.41 -16.10 1.52
N LEU A 18 1.67 -15.72 1.32
CA LEU A 18 2.60 -15.39 2.39
C LEU A 18 3.00 -13.92 2.31
N ASP A 19 3.30 -13.35 3.46
CA ASP A 19 3.82 -12.00 3.59
C ASP A 19 5.32 -12.03 3.85
N LEU A 20 6.08 -11.33 3.01
CA LEU A 20 7.50 -11.04 3.20
C LEU A 20 7.69 -9.58 3.55
N MET A 21 8.62 -9.32 4.45
CA MET A 21 8.95 -7.96 4.85
C MET A 21 10.46 -7.70 4.70
N TYR A 22 10.82 -6.57 4.07
CA TYR A 22 12.21 -6.13 3.97
C TYR A 22 12.47 -4.85 4.77
N GLY A 23 13.75 -4.63 5.09
CA GLY A 23 14.17 -3.51 5.92
C GLY A 23 14.03 -3.78 7.42
N LEU A 24 13.94 -5.04 7.82
CA LEU A 24 13.90 -5.46 9.24
C LEU A 24 15.24 -5.16 9.94
N PRO A 25 15.24 -5.03 11.29
CA PRO A 25 16.49 -4.89 12.03
C PRO A 25 17.46 -6.04 11.72
N GLN A 26 18.74 -5.71 11.51
CA GLN A 26 19.82 -6.66 11.21
C GLN A 26 19.62 -7.46 9.90
N GLN A 27 18.58 -7.20 9.11
CA GLN A 27 18.40 -7.83 7.83
C GLN A 27 19.45 -7.30 6.84
N THR A 28 20.19 -8.22 6.22
CA THR A 28 21.18 -7.91 5.18
C THR A 28 20.62 -8.21 3.79
N LEU A 29 21.27 -7.71 2.73
CA LEU A 29 20.92 -8.07 1.36
C LEU A 29 20.96 -9.58 1.13
N ARG A 30 21.94 -10.27 1.75
CA ARG A 30 22.04 -11.72 1.64
C ARG A 30 20.88 -12.42 2.33
N SER A 31 20.57 -12.09 3.58
CA SER A 31 19.45 -12.72 4.29
C SER A 31 18.09 -12.41 3.66
N TRP A 32 17.97 -11.26 3.01
CA TRP A 32 16.79 -10.92 2.22
C TRP A 32 16.67 -11.80 0.97
N TYR A 33 17.75 -11.96 0.22
CA TYR A 33 17.80 -12.88 -0.91
C TYR A 33 17.43 -14.30 -0.49
N ASP A 34 18.04 -14.82 0.57
CA ASP A 34 17.76 -16.16 1.08
C ASP A 34 16.29 -16.33 1.51
N SER A 35 15.66 -15.26 2.03
CA SER A 35 14.22 -15.25 2.37
C SER A 35 13.34 -15.37 1.12
N ILE A 36 13.68 -14.67 0.03
CA ILE A 36 12.96 -14.76 -1.25
C ILE A 36 13.08 -16.17 -1.81
N ILE A 37 14.31 -16.70 -1.90
CA ILE A 37 14.56 -18.04 -2.45
C ILE A 37 13.86 -19.11 -1.62
N GLY A 38 13.98 -19.04 -0.28
CA GLY A 38 13.31 -19.99 0.59
C GLY A 38 11.78 -20.00 0.45
N LEU A 39 11.18 -18.85 0.14
CA LEU A 39 9.74 -18.77 -0.16
C LEU A 39 9.41 -19.43 -1.51
N LEU A 40 10.23 -19.19 -2.51
CA LEU A 40 10.08 -19.79 -3.85
C LEU A 40 10.26 -21.31 -3.83
N ASP A 41 11.22 -21.80 -3.05
CA ASP A 41 11.47 -23.24 -2.87
C ASP A 41 10.29 -23.97 -2.18
N MET A 42 9.46 -23.25 -1.45
CA MET A 42 8.21 -23.80 -0.89
C MET A 42 7.06 -23.89 -1.90
N GLY A 43 7.27 -23.48 -3.14
CA GLY A 43 6.25 -23.50 -4.20
C GLY A 43 5.17 -22.45 -4.04
N ILE A 44 5.41 -21.40 -3.28
CA ILE A 44 4.42 -20.34 -3.05
C ILE A 44 4.26 -19.51 -4.32
N GLU A 45 3.03 -19.37 -4.77
CA GLU A 45 2.70 -18.67 -6.02
C GLU A 45 2.10 -17.28 -5.80
N LYS A 46 1.75 -16.95 -4.55
CA LYS A 46 1.13 -15.67 -4.17
C LYS A 46 1.72 -15.15 -2.88
N PHE A 47 2.17 -13.91 -2.88
CA PHE A 47 2.72 -13.28 -1.68
C PHE A 47 2.71 -11.76 -1.76
N ASN A 48 2.86 -11.14 -0.61
CA ASN A 48 3.10 -9.71 -0.51
C ASN A 48 4.56 -9.46 -0.15
N VAL A 49 5.13 -8.38 -0.69
CA VAL A 49 6.48 -7.90 -0.37
C VAL A 49 6.37 -6.52 0.25
N PHE A 50 6.40 -6.44 1.56
CA PHE A 50 6.21 -5.19 2.30
C PHE A 50 7.54 -4.55 2.68
N PRO A 51 7.71 -3.23 2.47
CA PRO A 51 8.72 -2.48 3.20
C PRO A 51 8.32 -2.41 4.67
N LEU A 52 9.30 -2.53 5.57
CA LEU A 52 9.05 -2.21 6.98
C LEU A 52 8.68 -0.73 7.10
N MET A 53 7.47 -0.46 7.54
CA MET A 53 6.94 0.87 7.79
C MET A 53 6.60 1.03 9.25
N PHE A 54 6.97 2.18 9.82
CA PHE A 54 6.59 2.54 11.18
C PHE A 54 5.58 3.68 11.13
N LYS A 55 4.59 3.57 11.98
CA LYS A 55 3.74 4.70 12.32
C LYS A 55 4.30 5.35 13.57
N SER A 56 4.23 6.67 13.68
CA SER A 56 4.67 7.41 14.87
C SER A 56 3.98 6.94 16.16
N THR A 57 2.79 6.37 16.02
CA THR A 57 1.99 5.83 17.13
C THR A 57 2.40 4.41 17.56
N ASP A 58 3.26 3.73 16.77
CA ASP A 58 3.68 2.37 17.10
C ASP A 58 4.58 2.37 18.35
N PRO A 59 4.35 1.46 19.33
CA PRO A 59 5.22 1.34 20.49
C PRO A 59 6.70 1.13 20.11
N VAL A 60 6.96 0.46 19.00
CA VAL A 60 8.28 0.22 18.44
C VAL A 60 8.98 1.52 18.03
N ALA A 61 8.26 2.53 17.59
CA ALA A 61 8.83 3.84 17.20
C ALA A 61 9.65 4.47 18.35
N ARG A 62 9.20 4.29 19.59
CA ARG A 62 9.92 4.76 20.78
C ARG A 62 11.23 4.01 21.01
N HIS A 63 11.28 2.72 20.72
CA HIS A 63 12.51 1.92 20.81
C HIS A 63 13.50 2.26 19.68
N LEU A 64 12.98 2.65 18.50
CA LEU A 64 13.78 3.13 17.39
C LEU A 64 14.49 4.45 17.71
N ALA A 65 13.74 5.40 18.28
CA ALA A 65 14.29 6.70 18.70
C ALA A 65 15.41 6.57 19.74
N ARG A 66 15.48 5.44 20.46
CA ARG A 66 16.53 5.12 21.44
C ARG A 66 17.74 4.40 20.87
N GLY A 67 17.80 4.20 19.55
CA GLY A 67 18.95 3.56 18.88
C GLY A 67 19.14 2.07 19.20
N ARG A 68 18.13 1.40 19.75
CA ARG A 68 18.21 -0.03 20.16
C ARG A 68 18.37 -1.00 19.00
N TYR A 69 17.96 -0.60 17.79
CA TYR A 69 17.99 -1.45 16.61
C TYR A 69 18.64 -0.71 15.45
N GLN A 70 19.54 -1.40 14.78
CA GLN A 70 20.13 -0.92 13.54
C GLN A 70 19.28 -1.43 12.36
N PHE A 71 18.78 -0.51 11.58
CA PHE A 71 17.97 -0.79 10.38
C PHE A 71 18.77 -0.57 9.12
N ALA A 72 18.36 -1.26 8.05
CA ALA A 72 18.87 -0.99 6.73
C ALA A 72 18.65 0.49 6.37
N GLY A 73 19.67 1.14 5.83
CA GLY A 73 19.59 2.51 5.32
C GLY A 73 18.64 2.63 4.14
N ALA A 74 18.32 3.86 3.74
CA ALA A 74 17.42 4.10 2.61
C ALA A 74 17.93 3.42 1.32
N LYS A 75 19.21 3.52 1.03
CA LYS A 75 19.87 2.89 -0.12
C LYS A 75 19.72 1.35 -0.11
N GLU A 76 20.00 0.72 1.02
CA GLU A 76 19.86 -0.74 1.15
C GLU A 76 18.42 -1.19 0.98
N ARG A 77 17.44 -0.46 1.53
CA ARG A 77 16.02 -0.76 1.38
C ARG A 77 15.55 -0.68 -0.08
N ILE A 78 16.09 0.27 -0.83
CA ILE A 78 15.83 0.39 -2.27
C ILE A 78 16.42 -0.80 -3.01
N ILE A 79 17.65 -1.18 -2.70
CA ILE A 79 18.29 -2.36 -3.29
C ILE A 79 17.47 -3.62 -2.98
N MET A 80 16.98 -3.78 -1.74
CA MET A 80 16.12 -4.90 -1.36
C MET A 80 14.82 -4.93 -2.17
N HIS A 81 14.20 -3.76 -2.41
CA HIS A 81 13.02 -3.65 -3.25
C HIS A 81 13.28 -4.12 -4.69
N PHE A 82 14.27 -3.55 -5.34
CA PHE A 82 14.61 -3.90 -6.72
C PHE A 82 15.12 -5.34 -6.87
N MET A 83 15.82 -5.86 -5.86
CA MET A 83 16.21 -7.26 -5.83
C MET A 83 14.99 -8.19 -5.88
N ALA A 84 13.97 -7.93 -5.05
CA ALA A 84 12.73 -8.70 -5.08
C ALA A 84 12.04 -8.57 -6.44
N GLU A 85 11.86 -7.34 -6.93
CA GLU A 85 11.23 -7.07 -8.22
C GLU A 85 11.94 -7.81 -9.37
N HIS A 86 13.27 -7.72 -9.43
CA HIS A 86 14.06 -8.37 -10.45
C HIS A 86 13.92 -9.90 -10.41
N ILE A 87 14.12 -10.51 -9.24
CA ILE A 87 14.03 -11.96 -9.07
C ILE A 87 12.65 -12.47 -9.44
N LEU A 88 11.61 -11.85 -8.90
CA LEU A 88 10.24 -12.29 -9.07
C LEU A 88 9.77 -12.13 -10.53
N THR A 89 10.10 -11.01 -11.16
CA THR A 89 9.78 -10.78 -12.58
C THR A 89 10.48 -11.83 -13.49
N LYS A 90 11.76 -12.11 -13.24
CA LYS A 90 12.51 -13.13 -13.98
C LYS A 90 11.91 -14.52 -13.83
N LEU A 91 11.35 -14.85 -12.69
CA LEU A 91 10.72 -16.14 -12.41
C LEU A 91 9.23 -16.20 -12.83
N GLY A 92 8.75 -15.21 -13.56
CA GLY A 92 7.43 -15.21 -14.15
C GLY A 92 6.32 -14.79 -13.20
N TYR A 93 6.66 -14.12 -12.09
CA TYR A 93 5.67 -13.45 -11.26
C TYR A 93 5.31 -12.08 -11.86
N ARG A 94 4.09 -11.65 -11.63
CA ARG A 94 3.61 -10.31 -11.97
C ARG A 94 3.30 -9.53 -10.70
N HIS A 95 3.67 -8.28 -10.70
CA HIS A 95 3.28 -7.34 -9.67
C HIS A 95 1.79 -7.03 -9.80
N GLY A 96 1.07 -7.14 -8.72
CA GLY A 96 -0.33 -6.78 -8.60
C GLY A 96 -0.51 -5.50 -7.78
N PRO A 97 -1.72 -5.28 -7.24
CA PRO A 97 -1.99 -4.10 -6.43
C PRO A 97 -1.03 -3.96 -5.25
N ILE A 98 -0.47 -2.76 -5.07
CA ILE A 98 0.35 -2.31 -3.93
C ILE A 98 1.63 -3.13 -3.75
N PHE A 99 1.60 -4.22 -2.98
CA PHE A 99 2.76 -5.04 -2.63
C PHE A 99 2.58 -6.50 -3.06
N TYR A 100 1.57 -6.77 -3.85
CA TYR A 100 1.13 -8.11 -4.14
C TYR A 100 1.84 -8.68 -5.36
N TRP A 101 2.28 -9.93 -5.25
CA TRP A 101 2.90 -10.69 -6.33
C TRP A 101 2.15 -12.00 -6.54
N THR A 102 1.95 -12.37 -7.79
CA THR A 102 1.34 -13.65 -8.16
C THR A 102 2.03 -14.23 -9.39
N LYS A 103 2.17 -15.54 -9.42
CA LYS A 103 2.66 -16.23 -10.61
C LYS A 103 1.73 -15.97 -11.78
N ARG A 104 2.28 -15.76 -12.98
CA ARG A 104 1.46 -15.41 -14.17
C ARG A 104 0.41 -16.46 -14.53
N SER A 105 0.68 -17.73 -14.21
CA SER A 105 -0.23 -18.86 -14.41
C SER A 105 -1.48 -18.81 -13.50
N GLN A 106 -1.45 -17.97 -12.44
CA GLN A 106 -2.51 -17.91 -11.44
C GLN A 106 -3.36 -16.65 -11.58
N PRO A 107 -4.69 -16.74 -11.43
CA PRO A 107 -5.52 -15.55 -11.32
C PRO A 107 -5.24 -14.83 -10.00
N HIS A 108 -5.38 -13.51 -10.01
CA HIS A 108 -5.45 -12.78 -8.74
C HIS A 108 -6.62 -13.30 -7.91
N SER A 109 -6.44 -13.43 -6.60
CA SER A 109 -7.56 -13.84 -5.75
C SER A 109 -8.70 -12.81 -5.83
N VAL A 110 -9.94 -13.28 -5.81
CA VAL A 110 -11.13 -12.42 -5.82
C VAL A 110 -11.10 -11.44 -4.64
N GLN A 111 -10.65 -11.93 -3.47
CA GLN A 111 -10.52 -11.11 -2.27
C GLN A 111 -9.56 -9.95 -2.45
N GLN A 112 -8.42 -10.16 -3.10
CA GLN A 112 -7.44 -9.08 -3.31
C GLN A 112 -7.90 -8.08 -4.35
N ARG A 113 -8.51 -8.55 -5.43
CA ARG A 113 -9.13 -7.66 -6.41
C ARG A 113 -10.18 -6.77 -5.75
N ARG A 114 -11.07 -7.35 -4.93
CA ARG A 114 -12.13 -6.61 -4.24
C ARG A 114 -11.63 -5.72 -3.11
N LYS A 115 -10.61 -6.13 -2.37
CA LYS A 115 -10.04 -5.32 -1.28
C LYS A 115 -9.49 -3.99 -1.78
N TYR A 116 -8.93 -3.98 -2.99
CA TYR A 116 -8.36 -2.79 -3.61
C TYR A 116 -9.23 -2.18 -4.70
N ASP A 117 -10.37 -2.79 -4.98
CA ASP A 117 -11.39 -2.18 -5.78
C ASP A 117 -12.02 -1.05 -4.95
N SER A 118 -11.82 0.15 -5.40
CA SER A 118 -12.15 1.37 -4.69
C SER A 118 -13.55 1.89 -4.96
N TRP A 119 -14.27 1.23 -5.88
CA TRP A 119 -15.60 1.67 -6.27
C TRP A 119 -16.63 1.44 -5.16
N ASN A 120 -17.63 2.32 -5.11
CA ASN A 120 -18.60 2.40 -4.00
C ASN A 120 -19.49 1.17 -3.81
N ASP A 121 -19.57 0.30 -4.79
CA ASP A 121 -20.34 -0.94 -4.75
C ASP A 121 -19.66 -2.08 -3.98
N ASN A 122 -18.43 -1.88 -3.54
CA ASN A 122 -17.70 -2.88 -2.78
C ASN A 122 -17.86 -2.71 -1.27
N ASN A 123 -18.50 -3.69 -0.66
CA ASN A 123 -18.58 -3.79 0.80
C ASN A 123 -17.48 -4.72 1.35
N LEU A 124 -16.86 -4.29 2.43
CA LEU A 124 -15.88 -5.06 3.19
C LEU A 124 -16.36 -5.19 4.63
N VAL A 125 -16.76 -6.40 5.01
CA VAL A 125 -17.18 -6.72 6.38
C VAL A 125 -15.98 -7.28 7.14
N PRO A 126 -15.54 -6.65 8.24
CA PRO A 126 -14.43 -7.12 9.04
C PRO A 126 -14.88 -8.13 10.09
N PHE A 127 -14.05 -9.13 10.31
CA PHE A 127 -14.17 -10.03 11.45
C PHE A 127 -12.93 -9.90 12.33
N GLY A 128 -13.11 -10.00 13.64
CA GLY A 128 -12.03 -9.96 14.62
C GLY A 128 -11.67 -8.55 15.11
N VAL A 129 -10.75 -8.58 16.06
CA VAL A 129 -10.23 -7.40 16.77
C VAL A 129 -9.52 -6.47 15.81
N GLY A 130 -9.84 -5.17 15.87
CA GLY A 130 -9.22 -4.14 15.03
C GLY A 130 -9.50 -4.27 13.54
N GLY A 131 -10.47 -5.12 13.16
CA GLY A 131 -10.84 -5.33 11.77
C GLY A 131 -11.31 -4.04 11.09
N PHE A 132 -10.86 -3.79 9.87
CA PHE A 132 -11.25 -2.63 9.06
C PHE A 132 -12.41 -2.99 8.14
N GLY A 133 -13.44 -2.16 8.13
CA GLY A 133 -14.63 -2.32 7.30
C GLY A 133 -14.95 -1.11 6.44
N TYR A 134 -15.67 -1.37 5.36
CA TYR A 134 -16.26 -0.35 4.51
C TYR A 134 -17.61 -0.86 4.00
N MET A 135 -18.67 -0.13 4.27
CA MET A 135 -20.03 -0.47 3.82
C MET A 135 -20.88 0.79 3.69
N SER A 136 -21.63 0.89 2.61
CA SER A 136 -22.59 2.00 2.41
C SER A 136 -21.97 3.38 2.69
N GLN A 137 -20.81 3.64 2.10
CA GLN A 137 -20.05 4.89 2.25
C GLN A 137 -19.53 5.15 3.69
N CYS A 138 -19.65 4.18 4.57
CA CYS A 138 -19.11 4.26 5.93
C CYS A 138 -17.85 3.41 6.04
N GLN A 139 -16.76 4.04 6.45
CA GLN A 139 -15.52 3.37 6.82
C GLN A 139 -15.47 3.21 8.33
N PHE A 140 -15.20 2.02 8.83
CA PHE A 140 -15.24 1.73 10.26
C PHE A 140 -14.20 0.71 10.71
N TYR A 141 -13.97 0.65 12.01
CA TYR A 141 -13.06 -0.29 12.66
C TYR A 141 -13.79 -0.97 13.81
N ASN A 142 -13.55 -2.27 13.96
CA ASN A 142 -13.92 -3.01 15.15
C ASN A 142 -13.05 -2.58 16.35
N GLU A 143 -13.51 -2.93 17.55
CA GLU A 143 -12.75 -2.75 18.78
C GLU A 143 -11.33 -3.31 18.63
N ALA A 144 -10.35 -2.52 19.07
CA ALA A 144 -8.94 -2.89 19.04
C ALA A 144 -8.52 -3.65 20.31
N ASP A 145 -9.30 -3.56 21.37
CA ASP A 145 -9.13 -4.29 22.61
C ASP A 145 -9.90 -5.63 22.54
N LEU A 146 -9.22 -6.73 22.86
CA LEU A 146 -9.78 -8.08 22.72
C LEU A 146 -10.96 -8.30 23.68
N ASP A 147 -10.83 -7.87 24.93
CA ASP A 147 -11.86 -8.12 25.94
C ASP A 147 -13.14 -7.34 25.64
N ARG A 148 -12.99 -6.10 25.18
CA ARG A 148 -14.13 -5.30 24.71
C ARG A 148 -14.78 -5.88 23.47
N TYR A 149 -13.97 -6.35 22.52
CA TYR A 149 -14.49 -7.01 21.32
C TYR A 149 -15.32 -8.24 21.69
N LEU A 150 -14.78 -9.12 22.53
CA LEU A 150 -15.46 -10.34 22.98
C LEU A 150 -16.75 -10.01 23.73
N SER A 151 -16.69 -9.09 24.70
CA SER A 151 -17.86 -8.69 25.50
C SER A 151 -19.01 -8.18 24.63
N ARG A 152 -18.70 -7.39 23.58
CA ARG A 152 -19.74 -6.90 22.65
C ARG A 152 -20.32 -8.00 21.79
N VAL A 153 -19.47 -8.88 21.27
CA VAL A 153 -19.94 -10.03 20.45
C VAL A 153 -20.80 -10.97 21.28
N GLU A 154 -20.41 -11.28 22.51
CA GLU A 154 -21.18 -12.11 23.44
C GLU A 154 -22.53 -11.48 23.81
N ALA A 155 -22.57 -10.15 23.90
CA ALA A 155 -23.83 -9.41 24.11
C ALA A 155 -24.70 -9.29 22.84
N GLY A 156 -24.26 -9.85 21.69
CA GLY A 156 -24.97 -9.71 20.40
C GLY A 156 -24.86 -8.32 19.78
N GLU A 157 -23.96 -7.49 20.27
CA GLU A 157 -23.74 -6.14 19.75
C GLU A 157 -22.74 -6.15 18.59
N LYS A 158 -22.85 -5.13 17.69
CA LYS A 158 -21.82 -4.89 16.67
C LYS A 158 -20.55 -4.35 17.35
N PRO A 159 -19.41 -5.03 17.21
CA PRO A 159 -18.18 -4.61 17.90
C PRO A 159 -17.46 -3.45 17.19
N VAL A 160 -18.22 -2.48 16.68
CA VAL A 160 -17.69 -1.30 16.01
C VAL A 160 -17.23 -0.29 17.05
N TRP A 161 -15.96 0.04 17.02
CA TRP A 161 -15.37 1.05 17.88
C TRP A 161 -15.57 2.47 17.35
N ARG A 162 -15.25 2.69 16.08
CA ARG A 162 -15.34 4.01 15.44
C ARG A 162 -15.53 3.86 13.93
N GLY A 163 -16.11 4.88 13.34
CA GLY A 163 -16.28 4.96 11.90
C GLY A 163 -16.49 6.41 11.46
N VAL A 164 -16.51 6.59 10.16
CA VAL A 164 -16.80 7.85 9.49
C VAL A 164 -17.67 7.59 8.29
N VAL A 165 -18.71 8.40 8.13
CA VAL A 165 -19.46 8.46 6.87
C VAL A 165 -18.70 9.41 5.96
N LEU A 166 -18.37 8.94 4.76
CA LEU A 166 -17.58 9.67 3.79
C LEU A 166 -18.47 10.64 3.03
N SER A 167 -18.00 11.87 2.85
CA SER A 167 -18.58 12.84 1.92
C SER A 167 -18.33 12.40 0.46
N GLN A 168 -18.99 13.06 -0.49
CA GLN A 168 -18.74 12.82 -1.90
C GLN A 168 -17.27 13.12 -2.27
N ASP A 169 -16.67 14.19 -1.73
CA ASP A 169 -15.25 14.50 -1.91
C ASP A 169 -14.36 13.38 -1.35
N ASP A 170 -14.63 12.89 -0.14
CA ASP A 170 -13.87 11.77 0.44
C ASP A 170 -13.99 10.50 -0.39
N LEU A 171 -15.16 10.22 -0.97
CA LEU A 171 -15.39 9.06 -1.86
C LEU A 171 -14.59 9.18 -3.15
N MET A 172 -14.59 10.34 -3.79
CA MET A 172 -13.79 10.61 -4.99
C MET A 172 -12.29 10.44 -4.71
N ARG A 173 -11.79 11.02 -3.63
CA ARG A 173 -10.39 10.90 -3.19
C ARG A 173 -10.01 9.46 -2.86
N ARG A 174 -10.86 8.77 -2.12
CA ARG A 174 -10.68 7.36 -1.80
C ARG A 174 -10.60 6.49 -3.06
N THR A 175 -11.50 6.72 -4.00
CA THR A 175 -11.52 5.99 -5.28
C THR A 175 -10.22 6.18 -6.05
N LEU A 176 -9.74 7.42 -6.19
CA LEU A 176 -8.45 7.70 -6.83
C LEU A 176 -7.29 7.02 -6.12
N MET A 177 -7.19 7.19 -4.81
CA MET A 177 -6.08 6.64 -4.01
C MET A 177 -5.95 5.12 -4.16
N PHE A 178 -7.05 4.41 -4.04
CA PHE A 178 -7.02 2.95 -4.13
C PHE A 178 -6.83 2.47 -5.56
N ALA A 179 -7.50 3.09 -6.52
CA ALA A 179 -7.40 2.70 -7.93
C ALA A 179 -6.00 2.96 -8.49
N LEU A 180 -5.38 4.10 -8.20
CA LEU A 180 -4.01 4.38 -8.61
C LEU A 180 -3.00 3.37 -8.03
N ARG A 181 -3.23 2.89 -6.82
CA ARG A 181 -2.39 1.87 -6.20
C ARG A 181 -2.70 0.44 -6.65
N SER A 182 -3.66 0.25 -7.53
CA SER A 182 -4.06 -1.06 -8.04
C SER A 182 -4.01 -1.15 -9.56
N SER A 183 -5.12 -0.94 -10.22
CA SER A 183 -5.29 -1.12 -11.67
C SER A 183 -5.43 0.17 -12.45
N GLY A 184 -5.38 1.33 -11.78
CA GLY A 184 -5.67 2.63 -12.37
C GLY A 184 -7.16 2.98 -12.32
N VAL A 185 -7.46 4.20 -12.75
CA VAL A 185 -8.81 4.79 -12.78
C VAL A 185 -9.26 4.90 -14.22
N LEU A 186 -10.36 4.24 -14.58
CA LEU A 186 -11.03 4.48 -15.84
C LEU A 186 -11.79 5.81 -15.74
N LEU A 187 -11.31 6.83 -16.45
CA LEU A 187 -11.81 8.22 -16.36
C LEU A 187 -13.30 8.32 -16.65
N SER A 188 -13.77 7.66 -17.70
CA SER A 188 -15.19 7.66 -18.07
C SER A 188 -16.09 6.99 -17.02
N ARG A 189 -15.59 6.01 -16.26
CA ARG A 189 -16.34 5.42 -15.16
C ARG A 189 -16.41 6.38 -13.98
N PHE A 190 -15.32 7.08 -13.67
CA PHE A 190 -15.28 8.06 -12.61
C PHE A 190 -16.29 9.19 -12.86
N GLU A 191 -16.25 9.77 -14.07
CA GLU A 191 -17.16 10.84 -14.46
C GLU A 191 -18.64 10.40 -14.39
N ARG A 192 -18.95 9.20 -14.85
CA ARG A 192 -20.31 8.65 -14.77
C ARG A 192 -20.78 8.45 -13.32
N GLU A 193 -19.87 8.06 -12.40
CA GLU A 193 -20.22 7.78 -11.01
C GLU A 193 -20.35 9.04 -10.18
N PHE A 194 -19.47 10.01 -10.40
CA PHE A 194 -19.40 11.21 -9.55
C PHE A 194 -19.95 12.48 -10.22
N GLY A 195 -20.26 12.44 -11.51
CA GLY A 195 -20.78 13.59 -12.27
C GLY A 195 -19.75 14.68 -12.58
N VAL A 196 -18.47 14.42 -12.31
CA VAL A 196 -17.34 15.32 -12.57
C VAL A 196 -16.16 14.55 -13.13
N SER A 197 -15.36 15.16 -14.00
CA SER A 197 -14.13 14.53 -14.49
C SER A 197 -13.02 14.57 -13.45
N VAL A 198 -12.15 13.56 -13.48
CA VAL A 198 -10.94 13.54 -12.62
C VAL A 198 -10.04 14.72 -12.94
N GLU A 199 -9.92 15.06 -14.22
CA GLU A 199 -9.02 16.10 -14.70
C GLU A 199 -9.48 17.49 -14.31
N GLU A 200 -10.79 17.71 -14.24
CA GLU A 200 -11.37 18.96 -13.79
C GLU A 200 -11.30 19.11 -12.26
N TYR A 201 -11.71 18.08 -11.52
CA TYR A 201 -11.81 18.15 -10.07
C TYR A 201 -10.44 18.11 -9.37
N PHE A 202 -9.50 17.34 -9.90
CA PHE A 202 -8.14 17.18 -9.37
C PHE A 202 -7.06 17.76 -10.28
N CYS A 203 -7.38 18.85 -11.00
CA CYS A 203 -6.50 19.44 -12.00
C CYS A 203 -5.10 19.74 -11.45
N ARG A 204 -5.02 20.32 -10.25
CA ARG A 204 -3.77 20.71 -9.61
C ARG A 204 -2.93 19.48 -9.20
N GLU A 205 -3.55 18.49 -8.59
CA GLU A 205 -2.88 17.25 -8.19
C GLU A 205 -2.35 16.49 -9.41
N LEU A 206 -3.14 16.44 -10.47
CA LEU A 206 -2.74 15.78 -11.71
C LEU A 206 -1.64 16.52 -12.46
N GLU A 207 -1.65 17.85 -12.48
CA GLU A 207 -0.58 18.66 -13.07
C GLU A 207 0.75 18.33 -12.41
N ILE A 208 0.82 18.39 -11.08
CA ILE A 208 2.01 18.04 -10.29
C ILE A 208 2.49 16.62 -10.60
N LEU A 209 1.57 15.65 -10.63
CA LEU A 209 1.92 14.25 -10.87
C LEU A 209 2.39 14.00 -12.31
N ARG A 210 1.85 14.73 -13.30
CA ARG A 210 2.27 14.67 -14.71
C ARG A 210 3.65 15.28 -14.89
N GLU A 211 3.89 16.47 -14.34
CA GLU A 211 5.19 17.15 -14.38
C GLU A 211 6.29 16.31 -13.73
N ALA A 212 5.98 15.65 -12.64
CA ALA A 212 6.89 14.72 -11.96
C ALA A 212 7.03 13.37 -12.68
N GLY A 213 6.29 13.10 -13.75
CA GLY A 213 6.32 11.83 -14.48
C GLY A 213 5.81 10.63 -13.67
N LEU A 214 4.93 10.85 -12.68
CA LEU A 214 4.45 9.82 -11.76
C LEU A 214 3.16 9.14 -12.23
N VAL A 215 2.42 9.77 -13.13
CA VAL A 215 1.18 9.22 -13.71
C VAL A 215 1.21 9.27 -15.23
N CYS A 216 0.41 8.39 -15.83
CA CYS A 216 0.16 8.39 -17.27
C CYS A 216 -1.30 8.03 -17.53
N ILE A 217 -1.81 8.44 -18.69
CA ILE A 217 -3.13 8.06 -19.19
C ILE A 217 -2.93 7.21 -20.44
N SER A 218 -3.51 6.01 -20.43
CA SER A 218 -3.48 5.11 -21.59
C SER A 218 -4.48 5.57 -22.69
N ASN A 219 -4.34 5.01 -23.88
CA ASN A 219 -5.27 5.27 -24.99
C ASN A 219 -6.73 4.90 -24.67
N ASP A 220 -6.92 3.94 -23.76
CA ASP A 220 -8.25 3.51 -23.30
C ASP A 220 -8.81 4.41 -22.18
N GLY A 221 -8.16 5.53 -21.89
CA GLY A 221 -8.59 6.49 -20.86
C GLY A 221 -8.39 5.99 -19.42
N VAL A 222 -7.38 5.15 -19.17
CA VAL A 222 -7.04 4.72 -17.81
C VAL A 222 -5.89 5.57 -17.27
N LEU A 223 -6.15 6.31 -16.21
CA LEU A 223 -5.15 7.01 -15.42
C LEU A 223 -4.46 6.01 -14.48
N SER A 224 -3.15 5.86 -14.59
CA SER A 224 -2.38 4.91 -13.79
C SER A 224 -1.03 5.48 -13.35
N LEU A 225 -0.39 4.84 -12.37
CA LEU A 225 0.97 5.17 -11.96
C LEU A 225 1.98 4.68 -12.99
N THR A 226 2.99 5.48 -13.27
CA THR A 226 4.21 5.03 -13.96
C THR A 226 5.06 4.13 -13.04
N ALA A 227 6.15 3.55 -13.53
CA ALA A 227 7.11 2.83 -12.68
C ALA A 227 7.63 3.72 -11.54
N ALA A 228 7.96 4.98 -11.82
CA ALA A 228 8.36 5.97 -10.82
C ALA A 228 7.22 6.29 -9.85
N GLY A 229 5.99 6.40 -10.34
CA GLY A 229 4.79 6.60 -9.54
C GLY A 229 4.52 5.44 -8.59
N ASN A 230 4.72 4.20 -9.01
CA ASN A 230 4.55 3.01 -8.16
C ASN A 230 5.51 3.00 -6.96
N ILE A 231 6.79 3.34 -7.19
CA ILE A 231 7.78 3.48 -6.11
C ILE A 231 7.37 4.57 -5.11
N ASN A 232 6.75 5.63 -5.60
CA ASN A 232 6.30 6.78 -4.82
C ASN A 232 4.81 6.71 -4.44
N SER A 233 4.15 5.57 -4.60
CA SER A 233 2.69 5.43 -4.44
C SER A 233 2.15 5.92 -3.09
N GLY A 234 2.93 5.83 -2.02
CA GLY A 234 2.59 6.40 -0.72
C GLY A 234 2.48 7.93 -0.76
N ALA A 235 3.47 8.60 -1.36
CA ALA A 235 3.49 10.05 -1.50
C ALA A 235 2.38 10.53 -2.47
N VAL A 236 2.20 9.84 -3.60
CA VAL A 236 1.10 10.12 -4.52
C VAL A 236 -0.25 10.04 -3.81
N SER A 237 -0.44 9.04 -2.95
CA SER A 237 -1.68 8.90 -2.19
C SER A 237 -1.95 10.08 -1.25
N LEU A 238 -0.91 10.66 -0.65
CA LEU A 238 -1.06 11.81 0.26
C LEU A 238 -1.62 13.05 -0.45
N LEU A 239 -1.35 13.23 -1.75
CA LEU A 239 -1.90 14.34 -2.53
C LEU A 239 -3.42 14.35 -2.58
N PHE A 240 -4.02 13.16 -2.54
CA PHE A 240 -5.45 13.00 -2.59
C PHE A 240 -6.12 12.94 -1.21
N PHE A 241 -5.42 13.16 -0.11
CA PHE A 241 -6.06 13.29 1.18
C PHE A 241 -6.81 14.63 1.26
N SER A 242 -8.01 14.63 1.83
CA SER A 242 -8.73 15.88 2.11
C SER A 242 -7.99 16.69 3.20
N ASP A 243 -8.17 17.99 3.21
CA ASP A 243 -7.53 18.87 4.18
C ASP A 243 -7.84 18.45 5.62
N ASN A 244 -9.09 18.05 5.90
CA ASN A 244 -9.50 17.51 7.20
C ASN A 244 -8.71 16.24 7.58
N VAL A 245 -8.44 15.35 6.62
CA VAL A 245 -7.63 14.16 6.89
C VAL A 245 -6.17 14.54 7.12
N LEU A 246 -5.62 15.45 6.31
CA LEU A 246 -4.24 15.94 6.46
C LEU A 246 -4.02 16.61 7.82
N GLU A 247 -4.94 17.44 8.28
CA GLU A 247 -4.89 18.07 9.61
C GLU A 247 -4.86 17.04 10.73
N ARG A 248 -5.69 15.99 10.63
CA ARG A 248 -5.70 14.89 11.62
C ARG A 248 -4.42 14.06 11.60
N VAL A 249 -3.85 13.81 10.41
CA VAL A 249 -2.57 13.12 10.28
C VAL A 249 -1.45 13.99 10.84
N ALA A 250 -1.44 15.29 10.53
CA ALA A 250 -0.48 16.25 11.06
C ALA A 250 -0.51 16.34 12.58
N TYR A 251 -1.69 16.43 13.17
CA TYR A 251 -1.87 16.46 14.61
C TYR A 251 -1.30 15.21 15.30
N ASN A 252 -1.48 14.03 14.70
CA ASN A 252 -1.00 12.77 15.26
C ASN A 252 0.50 12.55 15.06
N ASP A 253 1.10 13.08 13.98
CA ASP A 253 2.52 12.85 13.66
C ASP A 253 3.44 13.98 14.14
N GLY A 254 2.91 15.16 14.45
CA GLY A 254 3.68 16.34 14.92
C GLY A 254 4.74 16.84 13.91
N ARG A 255 4.80 16.24 12.71
CA ARG A 255 5.79 16.53 11.67
C ARG A 255 5.22 17.25 10.46
N ILE A 256 3.92 17.14 10.27
CA ILE A 256 3.22 17.75 9.14
C ILE A 256 2.59 19.03 9.68
N THR A 257 3.30 20.14 9.55
CA THR A 257 2.89 21.44 10.10
C THR A 257 2.19 22.32 9.07
N ASP A 258 2.23 21.97 7.77
CA ASP A 258 1.76 22.85 6.72
C ASP A 258 0.98 22.16 5.60
N LYS A 259 0.33 23.00 4.80
CA LYS A 259 -0.60 22.66 3.73
C LYS A 259 0.01 21.70 2.69
N ARG A 260 -0.87 21.00 1.97
CA ARG A 260 -0.58 20.02 0.90
C ARG A 260 0.54 20.44 -0.06
N THR A 261 0.67 21.74 -0.37
CA THR A 261 1.73 22.33 -1.20
C THR A 261 3.11 22.19 -0.58
N ASP A 262 3.24 22.38 0.72
CA ASP A 262 4.52 22.33 1.42
C ASP A 262 5.10 20.91 1.48
N LEU A 263 4.23 19.91 1.49
CA LEU A 263 4.64 18.51 1.39
C LEU A 263 5.27 18.19 0.03
N LEU A 264 4.81 18.86 -1.02
CA LEU A 264 5.29 18.69 -2.38
C LEU A 264 6.53 19.54 -2.66
N GLU A 265 6.55 20.77 -2.16
CA GLU A 265 7.68 21.71 -2.34
C GLU A 265 8.90 21.32 -1.49
N LYS A 266 8.69 20.73 -0.31
CA LYS A 266 9.78 20.28 0.57
C LYS A 266 10.35 18.91 0.21
N HIS A 267 9.66 18.13 -0.59
CA HIS A 267 10.13 16.84 -1.06
C HIS A 267 10.36 16.91 -2.57
N ASP A 268 11.62 16.94 -2.96
CA ASP A 268 11.98 16.61 -4.34
C ASP A 268 11.63 15.15 -4.61
N TYR A 269 10.52 14.93 -5.28
CA TYR A 269 10.01 13.60 -5.65
C TYR A 269 10.66 13.05 -6.91
N SER A 270 11.64 13.77 -7.49
CA SER A 270 12.41 13.20 -8.58
C SER A 270 13.11 11.93 -8.13
N PRO A 271 13.19 10.89 -8.95
CA PRO A 271 13.99 9.72 -8.65
C PRO A 271 15.42 10.07 -8.28
N ALA A 272 15.98 11.13 -8.88
CA ALA A 272 17.33 11.62 -8.60
C ALA A 272 17.49 12.17 -7.18
N ALA A 273 16.50 12.89 -6.64
CA ALA A 273 16.60 13.46 -5.29
C ALA A 273 16.44 12.43 -4.17
N ARG A 274 15.67 11.35 -4.42
CA ARG A 274 15.48 10.28 -3.44
C ARG A 274 16.50 9.15 -3.52
N TYR A 275 17.04 8.92 -4.71
CA TYR A 275 17.82 7.72 -5.02
C TYR A 275 19.19 8.04 -5.59
N GLY A 276 19.57 9.30 -5.64
CA GLY A 276 20.78 9.74 -6.35
C GLY A 276 20.57 9.88 -7.85
N SER A 277 21.58 10.35 -8.56
CA SER A 277 21.52 10.49 -10.01
C SER A 277 21.37 9.14 -10.71
N SER A 278 20.82 9.12 -11.92
CA SER A 278 20.73 7.91 -12.73
C SER A 278 22.08 7.19 -12.92
N ALA A 279 23.19 7.93 -12.82
CA ALA A 279 24.55 7.40 -12.87
C ALA A 279 24.89 6.58 -11.60
N GLU A 280 24.44 7.03 -10.43
CA GLU A 280 24.62 6.27 -9.17
C GLU A 280 23.75 5.01 -9.13
N MET A 281 22.54 5.08 -9.68
CA MET A 281 21.69 3.87 -9.84
C MET A 281 22.31 2.86 -10.82
N GLN A 282 22.86 3.34 -11.94
CA GLN A 282 23.55 2.45 -12.90
C GLN A 282 24.83 1.82 -12.34
N ALA A 283 25.50 2.48 -11.40
CA ALA A 283 26.69 1.94 -10.73
C ALA A 283 26.35 0.82 -9.73
N VAL A 284 25.13 0.76 -9.23
CA VAL A 284 24.65 -0.31 -8.31
C VAL A 284 24.31 -1.60 -9.07
N PHE A 285 24.03 -1.51 -10.39
CA PHE A 285 23.63 -2.65 -11.23
C PHE A 285 24.72 -3.10 -12.21
N ARG A 286 25.91 -2.54 -12.13
CA ARG A 286 27.13 -3.05 -12.75
C ARG A 286 27.94 -3.87 -11.76
#